data_fea79dc7ab0034d2291bb9c59122bf31
#
_entry.id   fea79dc7ab0034d2291bb9c59122bf31
#
_cell.length_a   1.000
_cell.length_b   1.000
_cell.length_c   1.000
_cell.angle_alpha   90.00
_cell.angle_beta   90.00
_cell.angle_gamma   90.00
#
_symmetry.space_group_name_H-M   'P 1'
#
loop_
_entity.id
_entity.type
_entity.pdbx_description
1 polymer ?
#
loop_
_entity_poly.entity_id
_entity_poly.type
_entity_poly.pdbx_seq_one_letter_code
_entity_poly.pdbx_strand_id
1 'polypeptide(L)'
;MNAFTKFLYAFIMLLVFTLSTAFAQCPNGTYVNIVINPDQYPQETSWAIIGAYEDTIVSGGPYEDAIDYSPQVTQLCIPNGDYLFNISDLYGDGVQGSLWGGQDGSYYVVHCGDTIVQADSANFG
;
A
#
# COMPACT_ATOMS: atom_id res chain seq x y z
N MET A 1 47.21 14.99 -19.91
CA MET A 1 46.34 14.90 -18.73
C MET A 1 47.23 14.61 -17.52
N ASN A 2 47.26 15.57 -16.57
CA ASN A 2 48.17 15.52 -15.44
C ASN A 2 47.74 14.43 -14.44
N ALA A 3 48.68 13.93 -13.61
CA ALA A 3 48.39 12.92 -12.59
C ALA A 3 47.21 13.30 -11.67
N PHE A 4 47.09 14.60 -11.37
CA PHE A 4 46.00 15.15 -10.57
C PHE A 4 44.62 14.98 -11.22
N THR A 5 44.51 15.23 -12.53
CA THR A 5 43.26 15.03 -13.28
C THR A 5 42.85 13.57 -13.34
N LYS A 6 43.80 12.64 -13.48
CA LYS A 6 43.53 11.20 -13.47
C LYS A 6 43.04 10.73 -12.09
N PHE A 7 43.61 11.30 -11.01
CA PHE A 7 43.18 11.00 -9.65
C PHE A 7 41.75 11.52 -9.37
N LEU A 8 41.44 12.73 -9.86
CA LEU A 8 40.12 13.32 -9.72
C LEU A 8 39.04 12.55 -10.48
N TYR A 9 39.33 12.09 -11.70
CA TYR A 9 38.40 11.24 -12.46
C TYR A 9 38.18 9.88 -11.81
N ALA A 10 39.24 9.26 -11.26
CA ALA A 10 39.12 7.98 -10.54
C ALA A 10 38.31 8.13 -9.26
N PHE A 11 38.43 9.25 -8.55
CA PHE A 11 37.67 9.53 -7.33
C PHE A 11 36.20 9.82 -7.63
N ILE A 12 35.90 10.56 -8.70
CA ILE A 12 34.53 10.84 -9.13
C ILE A 12 33.84 9.55 -9.64
N MET A 13 34.57 8.70 -10.37
CA MET A 13 34.04 7.40 -10.82
C MET A 13 33.78 6.46 -9.64
N LEU A 14 34.59 6.51 -8.58
CA LEU A 14 34.36 5.70 -7.39
C LEU A 14 33.13 6.17 -6.59
N LEU A 15 32.85 7.48 -6.59
CA LEU A 15 31.69 8.05 -5.89
C LEU A 15 30.34 7.72 -6.58
N VAL A 16 30.36 7.54 -7.91
CA VAL A 16 29.15 7.23 -8.69
C VAL A 16 28.70 5.78 -8.47
N PHE A 17 29.60 4.89 -8.06
CA PHE A 17 29.30 3.46 -7.88
C PHE A 17 28.64 3.12 -6.52
N THR A 18 28.47 4.08 -5.61
CA THR A 18 27.90 3.83 -4.28
C THR A 18 26.44 4.25 -4.12
N LEU A 19 25.74 4.67 -5.20
CA LEU A 19 24.28 4.78 -5.17
C LEU A 19 23.66 3.38 -5.36
N SER A 20 23.95 2.47 -4.45
CA SER A 20 23.12 1.29 -4.25
C SER A 20 21.79 1.80 -3.71
N THR A 21 20.75 1.82 -4.55
CA THR A 21 19.39 1.92 -4.04
C THR A 21 19.20 0.69 -3.14
N ALA A 22 19.25 0.90 -1.84
CA ALA A 22 18.86 -0.12 -0.90
C ALA A 22 17.34 -0.32 -1.09
N PHE A 23 16.98 -1.27 -1.93
CA PHE A 23 15.62 -1.80 -1.90
C PHE A 23 15.44 -2.35 -0.49
N ALA A 24 14.46 -1.83 0.21
CA ALA A 24 14.08 -2.39 1.49
C ALA A 24 13.83 -3.89 1.27
N GLN A 25 14.69 -4.73 1.81
CA GLN A 25 14.51 -6.18 1.70
C GLN A 25 13.42 -6.59 2.70
N CYS A 26 12.58 -7.54 2.30
CA CYS A 26 11.59 -8.18 3.16
C CYS A 26 12.15 -9.54 3.62
N PRO A 27 13.09 -9.56 4.61
CA PRO A 27 13.74 -10.79 5.04
C PRO A 27 12.74 -11.67 5.78
N ASN A 28 12.64 -12.93 5.37
CA ASN A 28 11.73 -13.94 5.93
C ASN A 28 10.25 -13.67 5.71
N GLY A 29 9.91 -12.85 4.72
CA GLY A 29 8.53 -12.50 4.42
C GLY A 29 8.33 -12.12 2.97
N THR A 30 7.19 -11.53 2.71
CA THR A 30 6.81 -11.06 1.38
C THR A 30 6.20 -9.66 1.45
N TYR A 31 6.29 -8.94 0.33
CA TYR A 31 5.61 -7.66 0.19
C TYR A 31 4.15 -7.86 -0.17
N VAL A 32 3.31 -7.15 0.56
CA VAL A 32 1.89 -7.01 0.26
C VAL A 32 1.60 -5.53 0.08
N ASN A 33 0.89 -5.19 -0.97
CA ASN A 33 0.36 -3.85 -1.19
C ASN A 33 -1.15 -3.88 -1.00
N ILE A 34 -1.65 -3.02 -0.14
CA ILE A 34 -3.07 -2.78 0.04
C ILE A 34 -3.36 -1.43 -0.61
N VAL A 35 -4.30 -1.42 -1.53
CA VAL A 35 -4.72 -0.21 -2.24
C VAL A 35 -6.20 0.00 -2.00
N ILE A 36 -6.53 1.13 -1.44
CA ILE A 36 -7.90 1.61 -1.26
C ILE A 36 -8.07 2.83 -2.15
N ASN A 37 -8.96 2.73 -3.10
CA ASN A 37 -9.46 3.87 -3.86
C ASN A 37 -10.75 4.32 -3.18
N PRO A 38 -10.72 5.38 -2.37
CA PRO A 38 -11.89 5.77 -1.61
C PRO A 38 -13.00 6.27 -2.54
N ASP A 39 -14.23 6.13 -2.09
CA ASP A 39 -15.36 6.85 -2.64
C ASP A 39 -15.42 8.29 -2.07
N GLN A 40 -16.57 8.91 -2.08
CA GLN A 40 -16.76 10.27 -1.55
C GLN A 40 -16.75 10.36 -0.02
N TYR A 41 -16.74 9.22 0.68
CA TYR A 41 -16.77 9.14 2.15
C TYR A 41 -15.57 8.35 2.71
N PRO A 42 -14.34 8.77 2.45
CA PRO A 42 -13.12 8.04 2.82
C PRO A 42 -13.00 7.82 4.34
N GLN A 43 -13.63 8.66 5.15
CA GLN A 43 -13.66 8.56 6.61
C GLN A 43 -14.49 7.37 7.13
N GLU A 44 -15.24 6.69 6.28
CA GLU A 44 -16.06 5.54 6.64
C GLU A 44 -15.34 4.22 6.45
N THR A 45 -14.35 4.20 5.56
CA THR A 45 -13.61 2.98 5.19
C THR A 45 -12.39 2.76 6.09
N SER A 46 -12.30 1.56 6.65
CA SER A 46 -11.12 1.08 7.39
C SER A 46 -10.81 -0.36 7.03
N TRP A 47 -9.56 -0.78 7.27
CA TRP A 47 -9.13 -2.14 7.00
C TRP A 47 -8.08 -2.62 8.00
N ALA A 48 -7.91 -3.94 8.10
CA ALA A 48 -6.87 -4.58 8.91
C ALA A 48 -6.39 -5.88 8.27
N ILE A 49 -5.11 -6.20 8.52
CA ILE A 49 -4.56 -7.55 8.36
C ILE A 49 -4.55 -8.20 9.73
N ILE A 50 -5.20 -9.32 9.84
CA ILE A 50 -5.34 -10.10 11.07
C ILE A 50 -4.47 -11.36 10.94
N GLY A 51 -3.65 -11.61 11.94
CA GLY A 51 -2.81 -12.80 12.03
C GLY A 51 -3.55 -14.03 12.52
N ALA A 52 -2.85 -15.16 12.54
CA ALA A 52 -3.42 -16.48 12.93
C ALA A 52 -3.93 -16.55 14.38
N TYR A 53 -3.49 -15.64 15.23
CA TYR A 53 -3.93 -15.56 16.64
C TYR A 53 -4.96 -14.45 16.88
N GLU A 54 -5.65 -14.01 15.82
CA GLU A 54 -6.63 -12.91 15.86
C GLU A 54 -6.02 -11.55 16.25
N ASP A 55 -4.71 -11.44 16.19
CA ASP A 55 -3.99 -10.20 16.43
C ASP A 55 -3.97 -9.31 15.19
N THR A 56 -4.18 -8.03 15.37
CA THR A 56 -4.05 -7.05 14.29
C THR A 56 -2.57 -6.80 14.00
N ILE A 57 -2.11 -7.22 12.85
CA ILE A 57 -0.74 -7.01 12.38
C ILE A 57 -0.54 -5.57 11.92
N VAL A 58 -1.49 -5.07 11.16
CA VAL A 58 -1.50 -3.71 10.61
C VAL A 58 -2.93 -3.31 10.27
N SER A 59 -3.21 -2.03 10.32
CA SER A 59 -4.50 -1.47 9.94
C SER A 59 -4.32 -0.12 9.24
N GLY A 60 -5.34 0.32 8.51
CA GLY A 60 -5.41 1.63 7.89
C GLY A 60 -6.83 2.17 7.87
N GLY A 61 -6.94 3.48 7.65
CA GLY A 61 -8.22 4.16 7.80
C GLY A 61 -8.65 4.32 9.28
N PRO A 62 -9.78 4.98 9.58
CA PRO A 62 -10.50 5.81 8.60
C PRO A 62 -9.58 6.87 7.97
N TYR A 63 -9.85 7.22 6.73
CA TYR A 63 -9.06 8.24 6.04
C TYR A 63 -9.64 9.63 6.31
N GLU A 64 -8.78 10.64 6.25
CA GLU A 64 -9.25 12.02 6.39
C GLU A 64 -10.18 12.37 5.22
N ASP A 65 -11.06 13.33 5.46
CA ASP A 65 -12.05 13.82 4.51
C ASP A 65 -11.36 14.56 3.35
N ALA A 66 -10.62 13.80 2.57
CA ALA A 66 -9.94 14.27 1.40
C ALA A 66 -10.92 14.18 0.22
N ILE A 67 -11.30 15.31 -0.33
CA ILE A 67 -11.99 15.44 -1.62
C ILE A 67 -11.13 14.84 -2.76
N ASP A 68 -10.01 14.26 -2.42
CA ASP A 68 -9.03 13.68 -3.30
C ASP A 68 -9.24 12.17 -3.36
N TYR A 69 -9.84 11.71 -4.44
CA TYR A 69 -10.03 10.28 -4.75
C TYR A 69 -8.72 9.54 -5.05
N SER A 70 -7.59 10.08 -4.58
CA SER A 70 -6.29 9.45 -4.78
C SER A 70 -6.19 8.11 -4.08
N PRO A 71 -5.61 7.11 -4.74
CA PRO A 71 -5.37 5.81 -4.13
C PRO A 71 -4.57 5.90 -2.84
N GLN A 72 -5.07 5.29 -1.78
CA GLN A 72 -4.36 5.12 -0.52
C GLN A 72 -3.60 3.80 -0.58
N VAL A 73 -2.27 3.90 -0.72
CA VAL A 73 -1.41 2.72 -0.90
C VAL A 73 -0.61 2.45 0.35
N THR A 74 -0.77 1.25 0.92
CA THR A 74 0.04 0.77 2.03
C THR A 74 0.85 -0.43 1.59
N GLN A 75 2.17 -0.30 1.58
CA GLN A 75 3.09 -1.42 1.35
C GLN A 75 3.62 -1.93 2.68
N LEU A 76 3.54 -3.23 2.89
CA LEU A 76 4.05 -3.89 4.08
C LEU A 76 4.85 -5.13 3.72
N CYS A 77 5.79 -5.46 4.60
CA CYS A 77 6.51 -6.71 4.59
C CYS A 77 5.95 -7.56 5.72
N ILE A 78 5.31 -8.68 5.40
CA ILE A 78 4.76 -9.61 6.39
C ILE A 78 5.48 -10.96 6.30
N PRO A 79 5.72 -11.65 7.43
CA PRO A 79 6.22 -13.02 7.44
C PRO A 79 5.33 -13.95 6.62
N ASN A 80 5.89 -15.07 6.15
CA ASN A 80 5.08 -16.09 5.51
C ASN A 80 4.10 -16.69 6.52
N GLY A 81 2.83 -16.82 6.14
CA GLY A 81 1.78 -17.31 7.02
C GLY A 81 0.39 -17.09 6.43
N ASP A 82 -0.61 -17.47 7.21
CA ASP A 82 -2.01 -17.28 6.89
C ASP A 82 -2.51 -15.99 7.54
N TYR A 83 -3.19 -15.15 6.77
CA TYR A 83 -3.70 -13.87 7.21
C TYR A 83 -5.12 -13.66 6.69
N LEU A 84 -5.91 -12.95 7.46
CA LEU A 84 -7.21 -12.45 7.04
C LEU A 84 -7.09 -10.95 6.69
N PHE A 85 -7.51 -10.58 5.49
CA PHE A 85 -7.78 -9.19 5.16
C PHE A 85 -9.22 -8.87 5.52
N ASN A 86 -9.39 -7.93 6.44
CA ASN A 86 -10.70 -7.41 6.83
C ASN A 86 -10.82 -5.97 6.36
N ILE A 87 -11.92 -5.64 5.70
CA ILE A 87 -12.29 -4.27 5.34
C ILE A 87 -13.69 -4.01 5.89
N SER A 88 -13.92 -2.83 6.40
CA SER A 88 -15.20 -2.43 6.97
C SER A 88 -15.53 -0.99 6.63
N ASP A 89 -16.81 -0.71 6.60
CA ASP A 89 -17.40 0.58 6.36
C ASP A 89 -18.33 0.94 7.51
N LEU A 90 -18.30 2.22 7.94
CA LEU A 90 -19.02 2.67 9.14
C LEU A 90 -20.56 2.61 8.98
N TYR A 91 -21.05 2.86 7.77
CA TYR A 91 -22.50 2.91 7.49
C TYR A 91 -23.01 1.68 6.73
N GLY A 92 -22.10 0.80 6.28
CA GLY A 92 -22.46 -0.47 5.67
C GLY A 92 -22.86 -0.39 4.21
N ASP A 93 -22.52 0.71 3.51
CA ASP A 93 -22.70 0.85 2.07
C ASP A 93 -21.40 0.63 1.28
N GLY A 94 -20.31 0.40 1.99
CA GLY A 94 -19.02 0.03 1.43
C GLY A 94 -18.37 1.18 0.66
N VAL A 95 -18.00 0.94 -0.58
CA VAL A 95 -17.40 1.96 -1.47
C VAL A 95 -18.32 2.31 -2.63
N GLN A 96 -19.64 2.35 -2.39
CA GLN A 96 -20.66 2.63 -3.39
C GLN A 96 -21.12 4.10 -3.36
N GLY A 97 -20.18 5.02 -3.51
CA GLY A 97 -20.47 6.45 -3.50
C GLY A 97 -21.50 6.92 -4.54
N SER A 98 -21.65 6.19 -5.64
CA SER A 98 -22.66 6.50 -6.68
C SER A 98 -24.10 6.42 -6.18
N LEU A 99 -24.38 5.65 -5.12
CA LEU A 99 -25.70 5.60 -4.48
C LEU A 99 -26.11 6.96 -3.90
N TRP A 100 -25.15 7.79 -3.57
CA TRP A 100 -25.31 9.10 -2.94
C TRP A 100 -24.93 10.26 -3.88
N GLY A 101 -24.76 9.94 -5.19
CA GLY A 101 -24.44 10.93 -6.22
C GLY A 101 -22.96 11.27 -6.36
N GLY A 102 -22.10 10.49 -5.73
CA GLY A 102 -20.65 10.60 -5.84
C GLY A 102 -20.01 9.58 -6.77
N GLN A 103 -18.74 9.32 -6.54
CA GLN A 103 -17.95 8.34 -7.28
C GLN A 103 -17.83 7.06 -6.46
N ASP A 104 -17.93 5.91 -7.13
CA ASP A 104 -17.61 4.63 -6.51
C ASP A 104 -16.10 4.48 -6.29
N GLY A 105 -15.77 3.83 -5.20
CA GLY A 105 -14.42 3.42 -4.88
C GLY A 105 -14.14 1.97 -5.27
N SER A 106 -12.96 1.51 -4.88
CA SER A 106 -12.52 0.12 -5.04
C SER A 106 -11.42 -0.20 -4.05
N TYR A 107 -11.17 -1.48 -3.86
CA TYR A 107 -9.98 -1.92 -3.13
C TYR A 107 -9.36 -3.16 -3.75
N TYR A 108 -8.07 -3.34 -3.54
CA TYR A 108 -7.38 -4.56 -3.92
C TYR A 108 -6.14 -4.80 -3.07
N VAL A 109 -5.81 -6.07 -2.93
CA VAL A 109 -4.59 -6.55 -2.26
C VAL A 109 -3.71 -7.25 -3.28
N VAL A 110 -2.47 -6.81 -3.39
CA VAL A 110 -1.48 -7.36 -4.31
C VAL A 110 -0.39 -8.06 -3.52
N HIS A 111 -0.12 -9.31 -3.87
CA HIS A 111 0.93 -10.14 -3.32
C HIS A 111 1.83 -10.65 -4.44
N CYS A 112 3.13 -10.42 -4.35
CA CYS A 112 4.11 -10.83 -5.37
C CYS A 112 3.77 -10.41 -6.81
N GLY A 113 3.07 -9.28 -6.97
CA GLY A 113 2.63 -8.77 -8.27
C GLY A 113 1.26 -9.26 -8.74
N ASP A 114 0.68 -10.24 -8.05
CA ASP A 114 -0.66 -10.76 -8.36
C ASP A 114 -1.72 -10.13 -7.45
N THR A 115 -2.85 -9.75 -8.02
CA THR A 115 -4.01 -9.30 -7.25
C THR A 115 -4.73 -10.53 -6.68
N ILE A 116 -4.73 -10.64 -5.35
CA ILE A 116 -5.30 -11.79 -4.62
C ILE A 116 -6.68 -11.50 -4.02
N VAL A 117 -6.99 -10.22 -3.81
CA VAL A 117 -8.31 -9.74 -3.36
C VAL A 117 -8.62 -8.48 -4.14
N GLN A 118 -9.84 -8.34 -4.63
CA GLN A 118 -10.34 -7.08 -5.20
C GLN A 118 -11.85 -6.99 -5.14
N ALA A 119 -12.35 -5.77 -5.06
CA ALA A 119 -13.73 -5.43 -5.35
C ALA A 119 -13.84 -3.98 -5.85
N ASP A 120 -14.73 -3.79 -6.81
CA ASP A 120 -15.10 -2.51 -7.36
C ASP A 120 -16.54 -2.22 -6.98
N SER A 121 -16.85 -1.01 -6.54
CA SER A 121 -18.22 -0.62 -6.15
C SER A 121 -18.88 -1.64 -5.20
N ALA A 122 -18.12 -2.15 -4.23
CA ALA A 122 -18.60 -3.19 -3.34
C ALA A 122 -19.36 -2.61 -2.15
N ASN A 123 -20.45 -3.28 -1.80
CA ASN A 123 -21.19 -3.05 -0.55
C ASN A 123 -20.68 -4.02 0.51
N PHE A 124 -20.26 -3.47 1.65
CA PHE A 124 -19.80 -4.22 2.82
C PHE A 124 -19.92 -3.35 4.07
N GLY A 125 -20.03 -3.99 5.24
CA GLY A 125 -20.14 -3.28 6.50
C GLY A 125 -20.06 -4.21 7.70
#